data_bc5c3c59b8155d84aaf4ca8cbe2a6cf2
#
_entry.id   bc5c3c59b8155d84aaf4ca8cbe2a6cf2
#
_cell.length_a   1.000
_cell.length_b   1.000
_cell.length_c   1.000
_cell.angle_alpha   90.00
_cell.angle_beta   90.00
_cell.angle_gamma   90.00
#
_symmetry.space_group_name_H-M   'P 1'
#
loop_
_entity.id
_entity.type
_entity.pdbx_description
1 polymer ?
#
loop_
_entity_poly.entity_id
_entity_poly.type
_entity_poly.pdbx_seq_one_letter_code
_entity_poly.pdbx_strand_id
1 'polypeptide(L)'
;MLQQDTKVWTVKELMKVSIDLLQKKGFEETRLNVELLLAHALKCQRIQLYTSFDKPLSKEEINQFRRLVERRLNREPLQYIVGSAGFMGLQFRVDQRVLIPRPETETLVEQVMLLCNTAENAKSRSILEIGTGSGNIAIALAKFVRHAKVTSIDISPQAIEVAELNAKVHEVEAKVDFRVLDVFEPVDQLLLKRFDLVVSNPPYGSQEEWEQFQLEIKKYEPRMATTDG
;
A
#
# COMPACT_ATOMS: atom_id res chain seq x y z
N MET A 1 -42.43 21.69 19.84
CA MET A 1 -42.15 20.50 19.01
C MET A 1 -41.27 20.96 17.87
N LEU A 2 -39.96 20.87 18.02
CA LEU A 2 -39.01 21.21 16.96
C LEU A 2 -38.99 20.05 15.96
N GLN A 3 -39.50 20.30 14.77
CA GLN A 3 -39.29 19.42 13.62
C GLN A 3 -37.76 19.32 13.42
N GLN A 4 -37.19 18.17 13.75
CA GLN A 4 -35.89 17.81 13.28
C GLN A 4 -36.01 17.57 11.78
N ASP A 5 -35.61 18.55 10.98
CA ASP A 5 -35.37 18.40 9.55
C ASP A 5 -34.29 17.31 9.40
N THR A 6 -34.75 16.08 9.25
CA THR A 6 -33.85 14.96 8.96
C THR A 6 -33.51 15.03 7.48
N LYS A 7 -32.51 15.86 7.16
CA LYS A 7 -31.98 15.93 5.80
C LYS A 7 -31.57 14.51 5.37
N VAL A 8 -32.19 14.02 4.31
CA VAL A 8 -31.81 12.77 3.66
C VAL A 8 -30.61 13.08 2.77
N TRP A 9 -29.47 12.51 3.09
CA TRP A 9 -28.24 12.66 2.30
C TRP A 9 -28.19 11.63 1.19
N THR A 10 -27.89 12.08 -0.02
CA THR A 10 -27.58 11.21 -1.15
C THR A 10 -26.06 11.03 -1.27
N VAL A 11 -25.63 10.00 -2.03
CA VAL A 11 -24.22 9.77 -2.38
C VAL A 11 -23.57 11.04 -2.95
N LYS A 12 -24.24 11.67 -3.93
CA LYS A 12 -23.77 12.90 -4.60
C LYS A 12 -23.59 14.06 -3.65
N GLU A 13 -24.57 14.32 -2.79
CA GLU A 13 -24.51 15.44 -1.84
C GLU A 13 -23.40 15.25 -0.82
N LEU A 14 -23.28 14.03 -0.26
CA LEU A 14 -22.24 13.72 0.72
C LEU A 14 -20.85 13.82 0.11
N MET A 15 -20.67 13.32 -1.12
CA MET A 15 -19.40 13.49 -1.87
C MET A 15 -19.06 14.97 -2.04
N LYS A 16 -20.00 15.79 -2.53
CA LYS A 16 -19.74 17.22 -2.79
C LYS A 16 -19.26 17.95 -1.54
N VAL A 17 -19.99 17.83 -0.44
CA VAL A 17 -19.65 18.51 0.81
C VAL A 17 -18.30 18.04 1.36
N SER A 18 -17.98 16.75 1.22
CA SER A 18 -16.72 16.19 1.72
C SER A 18 -15.53 16.59 0.85
N ILE A 19 -15.69 16.69 -0.47
CA ILE A 19 -14.67 17.23 -1.39
C ILE A 19 -14.34 18.66 -1.00
N ASP A 20 -15.36 19.51 -0.86
CA ASP A 20 -15.19 20.92 -0.46
C ASP A 20 -14.50 21.05 0.91
N LEU A 21 -14.81 20.16 1.84
CA LEU A 21 -14.19 20.13 3.17
C LEU A 21 -12.69 19.80 3.08
N LEU A 22 -12.32 18.71 2.39
CA LEU A 22 -10.92 18.32 2.24
C LEU A 22 -10.11 19.37 1.46
N GLN A 23 -10.71 19.98 0.43
CA GLN A 23 -10.08 21.05 -0.32
C GLN A 23 -9.77 22.28 0.54
N LYS A 24 -10.71 22.71 1.38
CA LYS A 24 -10.51 23.81 2.34
C LYS A 24 -9.45 23.50 3.40
N LYS A 25 -9.18 22.22 3.66
CA LYS A 25 -8.13 21.74 4.58
C LYS A 25 -6.79 21.48 3.89
N GLY A 26 -6.63 21.86 2.61
CA GLY A 26 -5.40 21.77 1.86
C GLY A 26 -4.99 20.33 1.50
N PHE A 27 -5.95 19.44 1.30
CA PHE A 27 -5.66 18.11 0.75
C PHE A 27 -5.62 18.16 -0.76
N GLU A 28 -4.70 17.41 -1.33
CA GLU A 28 -4.63 17.13 -2.77
C GLU A 28 -5.57 15.96 -3.13
N GLU A 29 -5.87 15.78 -4.41
CA GLU A 29 -6.70 14.70 -4.95
C GLU A 29 -7.99 14.46 -4.14
N THR A 30 -8.61 15.54 -3.65
CA THR A 30 -9.75 15.50 -2.72
C THR A 30 -10.91 14.64 -3.22
N ARG A 31 -11.16 14.67 -4.53
CA ARG A 31 -12.19 13.85 -5.16
C ARG A 31 -11.88 12.36 -5.02
N LEU A 32 -10.64 11.95 -5.36
CA LEU A 32 -10.20 10.56 -5.24
C LEU A 32 -10.27 10.09 -3.79
N ASN A 33 -9.80 10.93 -2.85
CA ASN A 33 -9.88 10.64 -1.42
C ASN A 33 -11.33 10.34 -0.99
N VAL A 34 -12.27 11.22 -1.32
CA VAL A 34 -13.69 11.07 -0.94
C VAL A 34 -14.32 9.85 -1.58
N GLU A 35 -14.05 9.61 -2.87
CA GLU A 35 -14.59 8.47 -3.60
C GLU A 35 -14.14 7.14 -2.99
N LEU A 36 -12.85 7.01 -2.67
CA LEU A 36 -12.31 5.78 -2.08
C LEU A 36 -12.81 5.56 -0.64
N LEU A 37 -12.87 6.61 0.17
CA LEU A 37 -13.42 6.52 1.52
C LEU A 37 -14.90 6.16 1.52
N LEU A 38 -15.69 6.75 0.61
CA LEU A 38 -17.12 6.47 0.53
C LEU A 38 -17.38 5.07 -0.03
N ALA A 39 -16.63 4.65 -1.06
CA ALA A 39 -16.71 3.29 -1.58
C ALA A 39 -16.37 2.24 -0.50
N HIS A 40 -15.34 2.52 0.31
CA HIS A 40 -14.96 1.68 1.45
C HIS A 40 -16.08 1.62 2.51
N ALA A 41 -16.67 2.76 2.87
CA ALA A 41 -17.78 2.82 3.83
C ALA A 41 -19.01 2.05 3.35
N LEU A 42 -19.32 2.15 2.06
CA LEU A 42 -20.49 1.49 1.44
C LEU A 42 -20.19 0.05 0.99
N LYS A 43 -18.95 -0.44 1.16
CA LYS A 43 -18.49 -1.77 0.72
C LYS A 43 -18.80 -2.03 -0.76
N CYS A 44 -18.54 -1.06 -1.61
CA CYS A 44 -18.79 -1.12 -3.04
C CYS A 44 -17.57 -0.70 -3.86
N GLN A 45 -17.58 -0.95 -5.16
CA GLN A 45 -16.55 -0.45 -6.06
C GLN A 45 -16.76 1.05 -6.34
N ARG A 46 -15.66 1.80 -6.53
CA ARG A 46 -15.69 3.24 -6.82
C ARG A 46 -16.64 3.61 -7.96
N ILE A 47 -16.67 2.80 -9.02
CA ILE A 47 -17.55 3.03 -10.17
C ILE A 47 -19.04 2.99 -9.79
N GLN A 48 -19.42 2.20 -8.79
CA GLN A 48 -20.80 2.08 -8.35
C GLN A 48 -21.34 3.33 -7.66
N LEU A 49 -20.45 4.20 -7.15
CA LEU A 49 -20.87 5.52 -6.62
C LEU A 49 -21.53 6.36 -7.70
N TYR A 50 -21.01 6.29 -8.93
CA TYR A 50 -21.52 7.07 -10.07
C TYR A 50 -22.86 6.57 -10.61
N THR A 51 -23.11 5.28 -10.49
CA THR A 51 -24.40 4.67 -10.88
C THR A 51 -25.47 4.82 -9.80
N SER A 52 -25.09 5.30 -8.61
CA SER A 52 -25.95 5.39 -7.43
C SER A 52 -25.98 6.80 -6.82
N PHE A 53 -25.77 7.85 -7.63
CA PHE A 53 -25.66 9.23 -7.13
C PHE A 53 -26.84 9.71 -6.31
N ASP A 54 -28.07 9.34 -6.71
CA ASP A 54 -29.30 9.76 -6.06
C ASP A 54 -29.74 8.77 -4.96
N LYS A 55 -28.96 7.70 -4.70
CA LYS A 55 -29.25 6.74 -3.64
C LYS A 55 -29.21 7.46 -2.29
N PRO A 56 -30.30 7.41 -1.48
CA PRO A 56 -30.28 7.90 -0.12
C PRO A 56 -29.40 7.00 0.76
N LEU A 57 -28.65 7.62 1.66
CA LEU A 57 -27.76 6.94 2.59
C LEU A 57 -28.40 6.79 3.98
N SER A 58 -28.18 5.64 4.60
CA SER A 58 -28.59 5.41 5.99
C SER A 58 -27.74 6.20 6.97
N LYS A 59 -28.24 6.37 8.20
CA LYS A 59 -27.48 7.03 9.27
C LYS A 59 -26.18 6.27 9.59
N GLU A 60 -26.21 4.95 9.52
CA GLU A 60 -25.07 4.07 9.76
C GLU A 60 -23.98 4.26 8.69
N GLU A 61 -24.36 4.28 7.40
CA GLU A 61 -23.46 4.55 6.27
C GLU A 61 -22.81 5.93 6.40
N ILE A 62 -23.60 6.96 6.71
CA ILE A 62 -23.08 8.32 6.92
C ILE A 62 -22.12 8.39 8.10
N ASN A 63 -22.45 7.76 9.23
CA ASN A 63 -21.60 7.77 10.41
C ASN A 63 -20.29 6.99 10.18
N GLN A 64 -20.35 5.88 9.46
CA GLN A 64 -19.15 5.14 9.07
C GLN A 64 -18.25 6.00 8.20
N PHE A 65 -18.80 6.61 7.15
CA PHE A 65 -18.04 7.49 6.27
C PHE A 65 -17.43 8.68 7.02
N ARG A 66 -18.18 9.34 7.92
CA ARG A 66 -17.67 10.46 8.74
C ARG A 66 -16.43 10.05 9.53
N ARG A 67 -16.45 8.90 10.19
CA ARG A 67 -15.26 8.40 10.92
C ARG A 67 -14.03 8.23 10.02
N LEU A 68 -14.21 7.78 8.77
CA LEU A 68 -13.10 7.66 7.83
C LEU A 68 -12.58 9.03 7.39
N VAL A 69 -13.48 9.99 7.14
CA VAL A 69 -13.11 11.38 6.82
C VAL A 69 -12.37 12.03 7.99
N GLU A 70 -12.81 11.80 9.23
CA GLU A 70 -12.12 12.31 10.43
C GLU A 70 -10.69 11.76 10.55
N ARG A 71 -10.48 10.47 10.29
CA ARG A 71 -9.13 9.88 10.21
C ARG A 71 -8.30 10.58 9.15
N ARG A 72 -8.85 10.80 7.96
CA ARG A 72 -8.15 11.50 6.88
C ARG A 72 -7.83 12.95 7.25
N LEU A 73 -8.74 13.67 7.89
CA LEU A 73 -8.51 15.03 8.39
C LEU A 73 -7.39 15.09 9.44
N ASN A 74 -7.16 14.01 10.17
CA ASN A 74 -6.02 13.84 11.08
C ASN A 74 -4.71 13.47 10.36
N ARG A 75 -4.70 13.56 9.02
CA ARG A 75 -3.56 13.25 8.15
C ARG A 75 -3.20 11.78 8.08
N GLU A 76 -4.09 10.87 8.49
CA GLU A 76 -3.85 9.44 8.24
C GLU A 76 -3.86 9.16 6.73
N PRO A 77 -2.87 8.43 6.18
CA PRO A 77 -2.82 8.08 4.76
C PRO A 77 -4.10 7.37 4.32
N LEU A 78 -4.58 7.75 3.14
CA LEU A 78 -5.78 7.15 2.56
C LEU A 78 -5.68 5.62 2.48
N GLN A 79 -4.52 5.10 2.08
CA GLN A 79 -4.25 3.67 1.93
C GLN A 79 -4.37 2.92 3.26
N TYR A 80 -3.92 3.52 4.37
CA TYR A 80 -4.10 2.90 5.70
C TYR A 80 -5.55 2.96 6.17
N ILE A 81 -6.29 4.01 5.82
CA ILE A 81 -7.70 4.12 6.16
C ILE A 81 -8.52 3.04 5.44
N VAL A 82 -8.26 2.81 4.15
CA VAL A 82 -8.96 1.79 3.36
C VAL A 82 -8.33 0.40 3.50
N GLY A 83 -7.11 0.30 4.06
CA GLY A 83 -6.40 -0.94 4.31
C GLY A 83 -5.77 -1.56 3.07
N SER A 84 -5.65 -0.81 1.96
CA SER A 84 -5.07 -1.34 0.71
C SER A 84 -4.39 -0.28 -0.13
N ALA A 85 -3.38 -0.71 -0.90
CA ALA A 85 -2.66 0.08 -1.89
C ALA A 85 -2.48 -0.70 -3.19
N GLY A 86 -2.61 -0.02 -4.34
CA GLY A 86 -2.32 -0.59 -5.65
C GLY A 86 -0.81 -0.59 -5.94
N PHE A 87 -0.30 -1.65 -6.59
CA PHE A 87 1.07 -1.72 -7.10
C PHE A 87 1.14 -2.76 -8.22
N MET A 88 1.71 -2.41 -9.38
CA MET A 88 1.79 -3.29 -10.56
C MET A 88 0.45 -3.93 -10.97
N GLY A 89 -0.66 -3.20 -10.81
CA GLY A 89 -2.01 -3.70 -11.06
C GLY A 89 -2.56 -4.69 -10.02
N LEU A 90 -1.81 -4.98 -8.97
CA LEU A 90 -2.20 -5.82 -7.83
C LEU A 90 -2.66 -4.95 -6.65
N GLN A 91 -3.49 -5.51 -5.75
CA GLN A 91 -3.92 -4.84 -4.52
C GLN A 91 -3.22 -5.45 -3.32
N PHE A 92 -2.50 -4.64 -2.57
CA PHE A 92 -1.75 -5.05 -1.38
C PHE A 92 -2.44 -4.54 -0.11
N ARG A 93 -2.61 -5.41 0.86
CA ARG A 93 -2.96 -5.00 2.22
C ARG A 93 -1.81 -4.18 2.80
N VAL A 94 -2.15 -3.03 3.38
CA VAL A 94 -1.20 -2.14 4.05
C VAL A 94 -1.79 -1.59 5.33
N ASP A 95 -0.94 -1.41 6.32
CA ASP A 95 -1.21 -0.72 7.57
C ASP A 95 0.09 -0.09 8.11
N GLN A 96 0.05 0.50 9.29
CA GLN A 96 1.19 1.23 9.89
C GLN A 96 2.46 0.40 10.10
N ARG A 97 2.42 -0.91 9.87
CA ARG A 97 3.59 -1.81 9.98
C ARG A 97 4.51 -1.77 8.76
N VAL A 98 4.01 -1.28 7.62
CA VAL A 98 4.73 -1.33 6.33
C VAL A 98 4.64 0.00 5.58
N LEU A 99 5.67 0.33 4.82
CA LEU A 99 5.65 1.46 3.89
C LEU A 99 4.55 1.25 2.85
N ILE A 100 3.81 2.31 2.53
CA ILE A 100 2.85 2.29 1.43
C ILE A 100 3.61 2.13 0.11
N PRO A 101 3.31 1.13 -0.74
CA PRO A 101 3.95 0.98 -2.05
C PRO A 101 3.93 2.28 -2.85
N ARG A 102 5.08 2.66 -3.42
CA ARG A 102 5.24 3.88 -4.22
C ARG A 102 5.23 3.55 -5.71
N PRO A 103 4.58 4.37 -6.55
CA PRO A 103 4.55 4.15 -8.00
C PRO A 103 5.95 4.08 -8.63
N GLU A 104 6.91 4.87 -8.13
CA GLU A 104 8.29 4.90 -8.62
C GLU A 104 8.98 3.54 -8.48
N THR A 105 8.58 2.76 -7.47
CA THR A 105 9.12 1.41 -7.23
C THR A 105 8.66 0.40 -8.29
N GLU A 106 7.58 0.69 -9.04
CA GLU A 106 7.13 -0.17 -10.15
C GLU A 106 8.21 -0.25 -11.24
N THR A 107 8.94 0.84 -11.49
CA THR A 107 10.05 0.87 -12.44
C THR A 107 11.14 -0.15 -12.10
N LEU A 108 11.43 -0.36 -10.80
CA LEU A 108 12.40 -1.38 -10.38
C LEU A 108 11.93 -2.78 -10.79
N VAL A 109 10.66 -3.11 -10.54
CA VAL A 109 10.08 -4.41 -10.92
C VAL A 109 10.08 -4.59 -12.43
N GLU A 110 9.72 -3.55 -13.20
CA GLU A 110 9.72 -3.56 -14.66
C GLU A 110 11.13 -3.85 -15.22
N GLN A 111 12.18 -3.22 -14.67
CA GLN A 111 13.56 -3.48 -15.07
C GLN A 111 13.97 -4.92 -14.80
N VAL A 112 13.62 -5.48 -13.64
CA VAL A 112 13.88 -6.89 -13.33
C VAL A 112 13.12 -7.81 -14.30
N MET A 113 11.87 -7.50 -14.63
CA MET A 113 11.09 -8.25 -15.61
C MET A 113 11.75 -8.23 -17.00
N LEU A 114 12.24 -7.09 -17.44
CA LEU A 114 12.97 -6.96 -18.71
C LEU A 114 14.23 -7.81 -18.74
N LEU A 115 15.00 -7.83 -17.64
CA LEU A 115 16.22 -8.64 -17.54
C LEU A 115 15.95 -10.15 -17.49
N CYS A 116 14.83 -10.56 -16.88
CA CYS A 116 14.53 -11.95 -16.61
C CYS A 116 13.69 -12.64 -17.69
N ASN A 117 12.81 -11.92 -18.38
CA ASN A 117 11.83 -12.50 -19.31
C ASN A 117 12.32 -12.51 -20.78
N THR A 118 13.63 -12.45 -21.03
CA THR A 118 14.18 -12.60 -22.38
C THR A 118 14.09 -14.05 -22.86
N ALA A 119 13.99 -14.25 -24.18
CA ALA A 119 13.85 -15.59 -24.80
C ALA A 119 15.01 -16.55 -24.46
N GLU A 120 16.20 -16.00 -24.21
CA GLU A 120 17.40 -16.77 -23.83
C GLU A 120 17.40 -17.20 -22.35
N ASN A 121 16.53 -16.65 -21.53
CA ASN A 121 16.48 -16.79 -20.08
C ASN A 121 15.34 -17.71 -19.59
N ALA A 122 15.19 -18.89 -20.21
CA ALA A 122 14.21 -19.91 -19.77
C ALA A 122 14.56 -20.61 -18.43
N LYS A 123 15.68 -20.23 -17.80
CA LYS A 123 16.13 -20.83 -16.52
C LYS A 123 15.39 -20.19 -15.34
N SER A 124 15.21 -20.99 -14.28
CA SER A 124 14.73 -20.48 -12.99
C SER A 124 15.67 -19.39 -12.46
N ARG A 125 15.10 -18.28 -11.98
CA ARG A 125 15.85 -17.16 -11.39
C ARG A 125 15.71 -17.18 -9.89
N SER A 126 16.85 -17.15 -9.21
CA SER A 126 16.92 -16.94 -7.76
C SER A 126 17.15 -15.45 -7.48
N ILE A 127 16.17 -14.81 -6.85
CA ILE A 127 16.18 -13.36 -6.58
C ILE A 127 16.19 -13.14 -5.08
N LEU A 128 17.08 -12.27 -4.60
CA LEU A 128 17.06 -11.76 -3.22
C LEU A 128 16.46 -10.37 -3.23
N GLU A 129 15.44 -10.15 -2.40
CA GLU A 129 14.95 -8.83 -2.06
C GLU A 129 15.36 -8.46 -0.64
N ILE A 130 15.85 -7.22 -0.46
CA ILE A 130 16.21 -6.65 0.84
C ILE A 130 15.24 -5.50 1.13
N GLY A 131 14.54 -5.58 2.29
CA GLY A 131 13.49 -4.63 2.64
C GLY A 131 12.13 -5.05 2.09
N THR A 132 11.58 -6.14 2.62
CA THR A 132 10.29 -6.74 2.19
C THR A 132 9.12 -5.76 2.24
N GLY A 133 9.00 -4.98 3.33
CA GLY A 133 7.86 -4.11 3.56
C GLY A 133 6.51 -4.84 3.44
N SER A 134 5.63 -4.38 2.55
CA SER A 134 4.34 -5.04 2.27
C SER A 134 4.46 -6.31 1.42
N GLY A 135 5.66 -6.65 0.95
CA GLY A 135 5.90 -7.74 -0.01
C GLY A 135 5.61 -7.36 -1.46
N ASN A 136 5.37 -6.10 -1.77
CA ASN A 136 4.94 -5.65 -3.09
C ASN A 136 5.93 -5.99 -4.20
N ILE A 137 7.25 -5.83 -3.98
CA ILE A 137 8.29 -6.18 -4.97
C ILE A 137 8.40 -7.69 -5.10
N ALA A 138 8.60 -8.43 -3.99
CA ALA A 138 8.75 -9.89 -4.00
C ALA A 138 7.57 -10.58 -4.69
N ILE A 139 6.34 -10.18 -4.32
CA ILE A 139 5.11 -10.76 -4.84
C ILE A 139 4.93 -10.42 -6.32
N ALA A 140 5.20 -9.18 -6.73
CA ALA A 140 5.15 -8.79 -8.13
C ALA A 140 6.17 -9.58 -8.97
N LEU A 141 7.41 -9.74 -8.49
CA LEU A 141 8.43 -10.56 -9.15
C LEU A 141 8.01 -12.04 -9.24
N ALA A 142 7.48 -12.61 -8.16
CA ALA A 142 6.98 -13.99 -8.15
C ALA A 142 5.80 -14.22 -9.11
N LYS A 143 4.99 -13.15 -9.35
CA LYS A 143 3.82 -13.19 -10.24
C LYS A 143 4.20 -13.03 -11.71
N PHE A 144 5.09 -12.08 -12.01
CA PHE A 144 5.35 -11.61 -13.37
C PHE A 144 6.65 -12.11 -13.97
N VAL A 145 7.63 -12.55 -13.17
CA VAL A 145 8.86 -13.15 -13.67
C VAL A 145 8.70 -14.66 -13.76
N ARG A 146 8.89 -15.18 -14.98
CA ARG A 146 8.76 -16.61 -15.26
C ARG A 146 9.78 -17.42 -14.45
N HIS A 147 9.30 -18.44 -13.74
CA HIS A 147 10.13 -19.35 -12.92
C HIS A 147 10.98 -18.66 -11.84
N ALA A 148 10.59 -17.46 -11.38
CA ALA A 148 11.25 -16.81 -10.26
C ALA A 148 11.04 -17.59 -8.95
N LYS A 149 12.13 -17.68 -8.16
CA LYS A 149 12.11 -18.01 -6.74
C LYS A 149 12.68 -16.82 -6.01
N VAL A 150 11.86 -16.20 -5.16
CA VAL A 150 12.24 -14.99 -4.44
C VAL A 150 12.50 -15.34 -2.97
N THR A 151 13.66 -14.93 -2.47
CA THR A 151 13.90 -14.83 -1.02
C THR A 151 13.79 -13.37 -0.67
N SER A 152 12.94 -13.02 0.28
CA SER A 152 12.72 -11.64 0.68
C SER A 152 12.96 -11.49 2.17
N ILE A 153 13.82 -10.54 2.55
CA ILE A 153 14.24 -10.33 3.92
C ILE A 153 13.85 -8.96 4.42
N ASP A 154 13.46 -8.90 5.70
CA ASP A 154 13.19 -7.65 6.41
C ASP A 154 13.61 -7.79 7.87
N ILE A 155 14.10 -6.70 8.47
CA ILE A 155 14.42 -6.67 9.89
C ILE A 155 13.17 -6.68 10.76
N SER A 156 12.02 -6.25 10.23
CA SER A 156 10.74 -6.15 10.92
C SER A 156 9.92 -7.45 10.80
N PRO A 157 9.72 -8.21 11.89
CA PRO A 157 8.80 -9.34 11.88
C PRO A 157 7.37 -8.96 11.48
N GLN A 158 6.96 -7.74 11.84
CA GLN A 158 5.62 -7.23 11.53
C GLN A 158 5.43 -6.96 10.04
N ALA A 159 6.49 -6.52 9.33
CA ALA A 159 6.46 -6.37 7.89
C ALA A 159 6.33 -7.74 7.21
N ILE A 160 7.10 -8.74 7.67
CA ILE A 160 7.01 -10.11 7.17
C ILE A 160 5.60 -10.69 7.32
N GLU A 161 4.93 -10.48 8.48
CA GLU A 161 3.54 -10.90 8.65
C GLU A 161 2.59 -10.31 7.60
N VAL A 162 2.74 -9.02 7.28
CA VAL A 162 1.92 -8.37 6.26
C VAL A 162 2.22 -8.93 4.87
N ALA A 163 3.50 -9.13 4.55
CA ALA A 163 3.94 -9.69 3.27
C ALA A 163 3.44 -11.12 3.06
N GLU A 164 3.48 -11.97 4.08
CA GLU A 164 2.94 -13.33 4.03
C GLU A 164 1.42 -13.34 3.78
N LEU A 165 0.66 -12.43 4.41
CA LEU A 165 -0.77 -12.27 4.14
C LEU A 165 -1.03 -11.85 2.70
N ASN A 166 -0.21 -10.94 2.16
CA ASN A 166 -0.31 -10.51 0.78
C ASN A 166 0.06 -11.64 -0.20
N ALA A 167 1.10 -12.42 0.09
CA ALA A 167 1.50 -13.56 -0.74
C ALA A 167 0.38 -14.61 -0.87
N LYS A 168 -0.33 -14.90 0.23
CA LYS A 168 -1.50 -15.78 0.22
C LYS A 168 -2.63 -15.23 -0.65
N VAL A 169 -2.95 -13.93 -0.52
CA VAL A 169 -3.99 -13.28 -1.34
C VAL A 169 -3.66 -13.37 -2.83
N HIS A 170 -2.37 -13.30 -3.18
CA HIS A 170 -1.89 -13.35 -4.56
C HIS A 170 -1.50 -14.76 -5.04
N GLU A 171 -1.63 -15.79 -4.20
CA GLU A 171 -1.36 -17.21 -4.53
C GLU A 171 0.09 -17.43 -5.00
N VAL A 172 1.05 -16.78 -4.32
CA VAL A 172 2.49 -16.90 -4.63
C VAL A 172 3.34 -17.35 -3.44
N GLU A 173 2.75 -17.77 -2.33
CA GLU A 173 3.44 -18.21 -1.11
C GLU A 173 4.44 -19.34 -1.36
N ALA A 174 4.19 -20.20 -2.34
CA ALA A 174 5.13 -21.28 -2.73
C ALA A 174 6.36 -20.78 -3.51
N LYS A 175 6.36 -19.53 -3.98
CA LYS A 175 7.43 -18.92 -4.78
C LYS A 175 8.26 -17.91 -4.01
N VAL A 176 7.80 -17.47 -2.83
CA VAL A 176 8.47 -16.47 -2.02
C VAL A 176 8.80 -17.05 -0.65
N ASP A 177 10.06 -16.96 -0.26
CA ASP A 177 10.57 -17.35 1.06
C ASP A 177 10.84 -16.06 1.84
N PHE A 178 9.94 -15.71 2.77
CA PHE A 178 10.05 -14.53 3.62
C PHE A 178 10.83 -14.84 4.88
N ARG A 179 11.75 -13.94 5.27
CA ARG A 179 12.56 -14.13 6.47
C ARG A 179 12.78 -12.86 7.25
N VAL A 180 12.71 -12.97 8.56
CA VAL A 180 13.19 -11.91 9.45
C VAL A 180 14.70 -12.01 9.54
N LEU A 181 15.40 -11.02 8.98
CA LEU A 181 16.86 -10.99 8.94
C LEU A 181 17.35 -9.56 8.84
N ASP A 182 18.38 -9.22 9.64
CA ASP A 182 19.14 -8.00 9.44
C ASP A 182 20.29 -8.27 8.47
N VAL A 183 20.33 -7.53 7.35
CA VAL A 183 21.35 -7.68 6.31
C VAL A 183 22.76 -7.34 6.79
N PHE A 184 22.87 -6.57 7.89
CA PHE A 184 24.17 -6.18 8.49
C PHE A 184 24.68 -7.15 9.55
N GLU A 185 23.85 -8.10 9.99
CA GLU A 185 24.29 -9.15 10.91
C GLU A 185 25.17 -10.18 10.19
N PRO A 186 26.04 -10.91 10.95
CA PRO A 186 26.91 -11.94 10.36
C PRO A 186 26.10 -12.94 9.53
N VAL A 187 26.59 -13.16 8.33
CA VAL A 187 25.94 -13.90 7.24
C VAL A 187 25.30 -15.18 7.73
N ASP A 188 23.98 -15.24 7.76
CA ASP A 188 23.25 -16.50 7.81
C ASP A 188 23.64 -17.34 6.57
N GLN A 189 23.78 -18.67 6.77
CA GLN A 189 24.08 -19.63 5.68
C GLN A 189 23.16 -19.46 4.46
N LEU A 190 22.04 -18.81 4.64
CA LEU A 190 21.09 -18.49 3.59
C LEU A 190 21.62 -17.51 2.56
N LEU A 191 22.32 -16.47 3.01
CA LEU A 191 22.96 -15.49 2.12
C LEU A 191 24.20 -16.04 1.42
N LEU A 192 24.68 -17.23 1.81
CA LEU A 192 25.71 -17.97 1.08
C LEU A 192 25.17 -18.60 -0.22
N LYS A 193 23.85 -18.65 -0.42
CA LYS A 193 23.26 -19.04 -1.69
C LYS A 193 23.63 -18.01 -2.76
N ARG A 194 23.92 -18.49 -3.96
CA ARG A 194 24.11 -17.60 -5.10
C ARG A 194 22.72 -17.15 -5.59
N PHE A 195 22.50 -15.86 -5.62
CA PHE A 195 21.34 -15.24 -6.26
C PHE A 195 21.75 -14.73 -7.64
N ASP A 196 20.84 -14.84 -8.60
CA ASP A 196 21.04 -14.28 -9.95
C ASP A 196 20.89 -12.75 -9.92
N LEU A 197 20.01 -12.24 -9.03
CA LEU A 197 19.73 -10.81 -8.86
C LEU A 197 19.53 -10.50 -7.39
N VAL A 198 19.94 -9.29 -7.01
CA VAL A 198 19.59 -8.67 -5.73
C VAL A 198 18.84 -7.38 -6.03
N VAL A 199 17.69 -7.20 -5.38
CA VAL A 199 16.85 -6.02 -5.52
C VAL A 199 16.56 -5.42 -4.17
N SER A 200 16.47 -4.09 -4.11
CA SER A 200 16.13 -3.40 -2.87
C SER A 200 15.52 -2.04 -3.20
N ASN A 201 14.54 -1.66 -2.41
CA ASN A 201 14.10 -0.27 -2.24
C ASN A 201 14.38 0.11 -0.78
N PRO A 202 15.63 0.41 -0.41
CA PRO A 202 16.02 0.66 0.97
C PRO A 202 15.50 2.02 1.45
N PRO A 203 15.45 2.28 2.75
CA PRO A 203 15.27 3.65 3.26
C PRO A 203 16.46 4.52 2.78
N TYR A 204 16.16 5.68 2.20
CA TYR A 204 17.14 6.59 1.62
C TYR A 204 16.97 8.04 2.09
N GLY A 205 15.98 8.31 2.91
CA GLY A 205 15.77 9.64 3.47
C GLY A 205 16.81 9.97 4.56
N SER A 206 17.53 11.08 4.39
CA SER A 206 18.40 11.60 5.43
C SER A 206 17.59 12.18 6.60
N GLN A 207 18.26 12.40 7.75
CA GLN A 207 17.64 13.07 8.89
C GLN A 207 17.11 14.48 8.53
N GLU A 208 17.80 15.19 7.65
CA GLU A 208 17.42 16.54 7.22
C GLU A 208 16.20 16.49 6.27
N GLU A 209 16.14 15.51 5.38
CA GLU A 209 14.99 15.29 4.48
C GLU A 209 13.77 14.84 5.26
N TRP A 210 13.94 14.05 6.34
CA TRP A 210 12.84 13.66 7.21
C TRP A 210 12.05 14.86 7.75
N GLU A 211 12.73 15.95 8.09
CA GLU A 211 12.07 17.16 8.57
C GLU A 211 11.15 17.80 7.51
N GLN A 212 11.40 17.54 6.23
CA GLN A 212 10.64 18.07 5.09
C GLN A 212 9.55 17.10 4.59
N PHE A 213 9.53 15.85 5.07
CA PHE A 213 8.52 14.89 4.65
C PHE A 213 7.10 15.34 5.03
N GLN A 214 6.13 14.90 4.24
CA GLN A 214 4.71 15.17 4.50
C GLN A 214 4.31 14.65 5.88
N LEU A 215 3.36 15.34 6.51
CA LEU A 215 2.88 14.97 7.85
C LEU A 215 2.34 13.55 7.92
N GLU A 216 1.74 13.08 6.84
CA GLU A 216 1.23 11.73 6.68
C GLU A 216 2.34 10.69 6.90
N ILE A 217 3.49 10.86 6.24
CA ILE A 217 4.66 9.97 6.34
C ILE A 217 5.21 10.02 7.76
N LYS A 218 5.52 11.22 8.26
CA LYS A 218 6.15 11.42 9.58
C LYS A 218 5.32 10.87 10.73
N LYS A 219 4.00 10.89 10.61
CA LYS A 219 3.09 10.53 11.71
C LYS A 219 2.65 9.07 11.67
N TYR A 220 2.59 8.46 10.48
CA TYR A 220 1.92 7.18 10.32
C TYR A 220 2.77 6.08 9.70
N GLU A 221 3.73 6.41 8.83
CA GLU A 221 4.56 5.39 8.20
C GLU A 221 5.73 4.99 9.11
N PRO A 222 6.21 3.73 9.02
CA PRO A 222 7.34 3.28 9.85
C PRO A 222 8.60 4.10 9.55
N ARG A 223 9.16 4.77 10.56
CA ARG A 223 10.35 5.61 10.37
C ARG A 223 11.51 4.82 9.78
N MET A 224 11.73 3.60 10.26
CA MET A 224 12.80 2.72 9.77
C MET A 224 12.67 2.30 8.30
N ALA A 225 11.48 2.46 7.70
CA ALA A 225 11.26 2.20 6.28
C ALA A 225 11.46 3.44 5.38
N THR A 226 11.69 4.61 5.99
CA THR A 226 11.77 5.89 5.28
C THR A 226 13.11 6.60 5.46
N THR A 227 13.84 6.34 6.54
CA THR A 227 15.13 6.97 6.85
C THR A 227 16.08 5.94 7.45
N ASP A 228 17.35 6.11 7.16
CA ASP A 228 18.46 5.28 7.66
C ASP A 228 18.97 5.68 9.07
N GLY A 229 18.37 6.69 9.68
CA GLY A 229 18.70 7.09 11.06
C GLY A 229 18.40 8.55 11.39
#